data_a9de784c55d026a900cbf8510edf62cd
#
_entry.id   a9de784c55d026a900cbf8510edf62cd
#
_cell.length_a   1.000
_cell.length_b   1.000
_cell.length_c   1.000
_cell.angle_alpha   90.00
_cell.angle_beta   90.00
_cell.angle_gamma   90.00
#
_symmetry.space_group_name_H-M   'P 1'
#
loop_
_entity.id
_entity.type
_entity.pdbx_description
1 polymer ?
#
loop_
_entity_poly.entity_id
_entity_poly.type
_entity_poly.pdbx_seq_one_letter_code
_entity_poly.pdbx_strand_id
1 'polypeptide(L)'
;GRTLLQRKEAVEARLEKRAPRKLYESDYLIGIEDFSRMGALRFKRDPNGPFLAESDENSVPVWTSIRELEQAAILLDASSDLDKNTAKRLELLLKPGSSLGGARPKASVRDTEGNLWIAKFASRQDEYDVGAWEMVAHELAVKCGLRVPKALSRRYSNYGTTFLVERFDRDSRGKRKHFVSAMTMLGAS
;
A
#
# COMPACT_ATOMS: atom_id res chain seq x y z
N GLY A 1 -6.32 0.66 -0.58
CA GLY A 1 -6.50 2.05 -0.15
C GLY A 1 -7.95 2.40 0.15
N ARG A 2 -8.87 2.34 -0.83
CA ARG A 2 -10.29 2.75 -0.66
C ARG A 2 -10.98 1.99 0.46
N THR A 3 -10.95 0.68 0.43
CA THR A 3 -11.58 -0.17 1.44
C THR A 3 -11.04 0.10 2.84
N LEU A 4 -9.74 0.31 2.99
CA LEU A 4 -9.13 0.64 4.27
C LEU A 4 -9.61 2.00 4.79
N LEU A 5 -9.72 3.02 3.91
CA LEU A 5 -10.20 4.34 4.30
C LEU A 5 -11.68 4.34 4.69
N GLN A 6 -12.52 3.61 3.97
CA GLN A 6 -13.93 3.40 4.33
C GLN A 6 -14.07 2.72 5.69
N ARG A 7 -13.25 1.69 5.94
CA ARG A 7 -13.26 0.97 7.20
C ARG A 7 -12.76 1.86 8.35
N LYS A 8 -11.75 2.70 8.11
CA LYS A 8 -11.28 3.70 9.08
C LYS A 8 -12.40 4.64 9.47
N GLU A 9 -13.09 5.24 8.48
CA GLU A 9 -14.22 6.13 8.74
C GLU A 9 -15.33 5.45 9.56
N ALA A 10 -15.66 4.19 9.26
CA ALA A 10 -16.66 3.44 10.01
C ALA A 10 -16.24 3.20 11.49
N VAL A 11 -14.95 2.90 11.72
CA VAL A 11 -14.43 2.71 13.08
C VAL A 11 -14.42 4.02 13.86
N GLU A 12 -13.92 5.10 13.25
CA GLU A 12 -13.89 6.45 13.87
C GLU A 12 -15.29 6.92 14.21
N ALA A 13 -16.23 6.82 13.27
CA ALA A 13 -17.62 7.18 13.49
C ALA A 13 -18.25 6.42 14.68
N ARG A 14 -17.98 5.12 14.79
CA ARG A 14 -18.45 4.31 15.91
C ARG A 14 -17.85 4.74 17.25
N LEU A 15 -16.53 5.00 17.28
CA LEU A 15 -15.84 5.46 18.49
C LEU A 15 -16.31 6.84 18.93
N GLU A 16 -16.61 7.71 17.98
CA GLU A 16 -17.14 9.07 18.20
C GLU A 16 -18.66 9.13 18.36
N LYS A 17 -19.35 7.97 18.30
CA LYS A 17 -20.81 7.85 18.40
C LYS A 17 -21.56 8.73 17.40
N ARG A 18 -21.08 8.84 16.18
CA ARG A 18 -21.69 9.55 15.05
C ARG A 18 -21.98 8.60 13.88
N ALA A 19 -22.79 9.04 12.93
CA ALA A 19 -22.95 8.33 11.67
C ALA A 19 -21.67 8.43 10.81
N PRO A 20 -21.29 7.35 10.10
CA PRO A 20 -20.19 7.40 9.12
C PRO A 20 -20.51 8.43 8.02
N ARG A 21 -19.56 9.28 7.69
CA ARG A 21 -19.72 10.20 6.56
C ARG A 21 -19.52 9.49 5.23
N LYS A 22 -20.20 9.96 4.20
CA LYS A 22 -19.96 9.50 2.83
C LYS A 22 -18.59 10.04 2.37
N LEU A 23 -17.74 9.16 1.89
CA LEU A 23 -16.46 9.52 1.29
C LEU A 23 -16.64 9.76 -0.21
N TYR A 24 -16.07 10.85 -0.71
CA TYR A 24 -16.06 11.24 -2.11
C TYR A 24 -14.70 10.94 -2.75
N GLU A 25 -14.60 11.02 -4.06
CA GLU A 25 -13.34 10.78 -4.78
C GLU A 25 -12.20 11.71 -4.30
N SER A 26 -12.53 12.94 -3.95
CA SER A 26 -11.60 13.90 -3.35
C SER A 26 -11.00 13.41 -2.03
N ASP A 27 -11.79 12.76 -1.17
CA ASP A 27 -11.30 12.24 0.10
C ASP A 27 -10.26 11.13 -0.12
N TYR A 28 -10.51 10.26 -1.10
CA TYR A 28 -9.56 9.21 -1.47
C TYR A 28 -8.28 9.78 -2.10
N LEU A 29 -8.40 10.85 -2.89
CA LEU A 29 -7.27 11.48 -3.54
C LEU A 29 -6.41 12.27 -2.54
N ILE A 30 -7.04 13.09 -1.70
CA ILE A 30 -6.36 14.00 -0.76
C ILE A 30 -5.83 13.22 0.45
N GLY A 31 -6.53 12.17 0.89
CA GLY A 31 -6.15 11.37 2.05
C GLY A 31 -4.93 10.47 1.84
N ILE A 32 -4.39 10.42 0.62
CA ILE A 32 -3.16 9.67 0.34
C ILE A 32 -1.96 10.49 0.81
N GLU A 33 -1.14 9.86 1.64
CA GLU A 33 0.12 10.42 2.08
C GLU A 33 1.05 10.75 0.91
N ASP A 34 1.65 11.95 0.94
CA ASP A 34 2.39 12.46 -0.20
C ASP A 34 3.67 11.67 -0.48
N PHE A 35 4.49 11.37 0.54
CA PHE A 35 5.76 10.69 0.32
C PHE A 35 5.60 9.31 -0.31
N SER A 36 4.66 8.50 0.19
CA SER A 36 4.37 7.15 -0.31
C SER A 36 3.48 7.11 -1.56
N ARG A 37 2.93 8.25 -2.00
CA ARG A 37 2.06 8.34 -3.18
C ARG A 37 2.73 7.77 -4.42
N MET A 38 2.01 6.89 -5.14
CA MET A 38 2.49 6.32 -6.41
C MET A 38 2.62 7.38 -7.51
N GLY A 39 3.68 7.25 -8.30
CA GLY A 39 3.95 8.13 -9.42
C GLY A 39 4.42 9.53 -9.02
N ALA A 40 4.30 10.49 -9.94
CA ALA A 40 4.85 11.83 -9.78
C ALA A 40 3.80 12.92 -9.49
N LEU A 41 2.50 12.59 -9.50
CA LEU A 41 1.45 13.59 -9.24
C LEU A 41 1.41 13.94 -7.74
N ARG A 42 1.45 15.24 -7.46
CA ARG A 42 1.32 15.83 -6.13
C ARG A 42 0.30 16.95 -6.17
N PHE A 43 -0.39 17.20 -5.08
CA PHE A 43 -1.50 18.14 -5.04
C PHE A 43 -1.25 19.26 -4.02
N LYS A 44 -1.66 20.48 -4.37
CA LYS A 44 -1.61 21.67 -3.52
C LYS A 44 -2.96 22.37 -3.57
N ARG A 45 -3.31 23.10 -2.52
CA ARG A 45 -4.44 24.04 -2.53
C ARG A 45 -4.00 25.40 -3.07
N ASP A 46 -2.81 25.83 -2.66
CA ASP A 46 -2.17 27.06 -3.06
C ASP A 46 -0.89 26.74 -3.84
N PRO A 47 -0.64 27.32 -5.03
CA PRO A 47 0.60 27.11 -5.78
C PRO A 47 1.87 27.35 -4.97
N ASN A 48 1.85 28.29 -4.04
CA ASN A 48 2.99 28.62 -3.17
C ASN A 48 2.96 27.90 -1.80
N GLY A 49 1.87 27.19 -1.50
CA GLY A 49 1.69 26.47 -0.25
C GLY A 49 2.35 25.07 -0.23
N PRO A 50 2.25 24.35 0.90
CA PRO A 50 2.73 22.98 1.04
C PRO A 50 1.89 22.01 0.20
N PHE A 51 2.44 20.84 -0.05
CA PHE A 51 1.68 19.76 -0.64
C PHE A 51 0.65 19.19 0.35
N LEU A 52 -0.49 18.74 -0.18
CA LEU A 52 -1.53 18.10 0.64
C LEU A 52 -1.01 16.76 1.16
N ALA A 53 -1.32 16.46 2.43
CA ALA A 53 -0.83 15.27 3.15
C ALA A 53 0.70 15.13 3.08
N GLU A 54 1.41 16.26 3.18
CA GLU A 54 2.87 16.29 3.17
C GLU A 54 3.43 15.44 4.31
N SER A 55 4.43 14.66 3.98
CA SER A 55 5.07 13.70 4.86
C SER A 55 6.49 13.45 4.39
N ASP A 56 7.28 12.86 5.23
CA ASP A 56 8.67 12.52 4.96
C ASP A 56 8.90 10.99 4.87
N GLU A 57 10.13 10.60 4.72
CA GLU A 57 10.54 9.20 4.64
C GLU A 57 10.19 8.39 5.90
N ASN A 58 10.08 9.04 7.08
CA ASN A 58 9.78 8.37 8.34
C ASN A 58 8.32 7.90 8.43
N SER A 59 7.47 8.42 7.55
CA SER A 59 6.08 7.99 7.42
C SER A 59 5.94 6.61 6.76
N VAL A 60 6.98 6.15 6.06
CA VAL A 60 7.02 4.81 5.44
C VAL A 60 7.74 3.84 6.36
N PRO A 61 7.08 2.75 6.80
CA PRO A 61 7.68 1.76 7.67
C PRO A 61 8.97 1.18 7.08
N VAL A 62 9.93 0.95 7.95
CA VAL A 62 11.18 0.27 7.56
C VAL A 62 10.95 -1.22 7.38
N TRP A 63 11.84 -1.87 6.64
CA TRP A 63 11.78 -3.29 6.32
C TRP A 63 11.58 -4.22 7.52
N THR A 64 12.13 -3.87 8.67
CA THR A 64 11.97 -4.63 9.92
C THR A 64 10.53 -4.71 10.43
N SER A 65 9.68 -3.76 10.02
CA SER A 65 8.25 -3.71 10.39
C SER A 65 7.35 -4.59 9.53
N ILE A 66 7.87 -5.27 8.50
CA ILE A 66 7.05 -6.07 7.56
C ILE A 66 6.24 -7.14 8.29
N ARG A 67 6.83 -7.81 9.27
CA ARG A 67 6.13 -8.84 10.07
C ARG A 67 4.93 -8.26 10.82
N GLU A 68 5.09 -7.09 11.42
CA GLU A 68 4.01 -6.40 12.14
C GLU A 68 2.90 -5.95 11.19
N LEU A 69 3.26 -5.43 10.02
CA LEU A 69 2.30 -5.04 8.98
C LEU A 69 1.52 -6.24 8.43
N GLU A 70 2.18 -7.35 8.15
CA GLU A 70 1.53 -8.59 7.72
C GLU A 70 0.56 -9.10 8.79
N GLN A 71 0.98 -9.13 10.05
CA GLN A 71 0.13 -9.54 11.14
C GLN A 71 -1.09 -8.62 11.31
N ALA A 72 -0.91 -7.31 11.20
CA ALA A 72 -2.02 -6.36 11.21
C ALA A 72 -3.00 -6.60 10.04
N ALA A 73 -2.49 -6.90 8.84
CA ALA A 73 -3.30 -7.23 7.67
C ALA A 73 -4.13 -8.51 7.88
N ILE A 74 -3.50 -9.58 8.36
CA ILE A 74 -4.14 -10.87 8.64
C ILE A 74 -5.25 -10.72 9.70
N LEU A 75 -5.00 -9.95 10.74
CA LEU A 75 -5.98 -9.70 11.79
C LEU A 75 -7.15 -8.83 11.31
N LEU A 76 -6.90 -7.90 10.39
CA LEU A 76 -7.96 -7.12 9.76
C LEU A 76 -8.83 -7.96 8.82
N ASP A 77 -8.25 -8.92 8.09
CA ASP A 77 -8.99 -9.86 7.26
C ASP A 77 -9.92 -10.76 8.10
N ALA A 78 -9.51 -11.07 9.32
CA ALA A 78 -10.26 -11.95 10.22
C ALA A 78 -11.35 -11.25 11.03
N SER A 79 -11.31 -9.92 11.17
CA SER A 79 -12.17 -9.17 12.09
C SER A 79 -13.16 -8.29 11.33
N SER A 80 -14.45 -8.41 11.70
CA SER A 80 -15.51 -7.45 11.35
C SER A 80 -15.68 -6.38 12.43
N ASP A 81 -14.98 -6.47 13.55
CA ASP A 81 -15.17 -5.59 14.70
C ASP A 81 -14.69 -4.16 14.41
N LEU A 82 -15.47 -3.20 14.90
CA LEU A 82 -15.17 -1.78 14.82
C LEU A 82 -14.77 -1.28 16.21
N ASP A 83 -13.63 -1.76 16.70
CA ASP A 83 -13.09 -1.44 18.02
C ASP A 83 -11.78 -0.62 17.93
N LYS A 84 -11.24 -0.24 19.10
CA LYS A 84 -9.98 0.50 19.20
C LYS A 84 -8.77 -0.26 18.63
N ASN A 85 -8.76 -1.59 18.73
CA ASN A 85 -7.68 -2.42 18.21
C ASN A 85 -7.72 -2.44 16.69
N THR A 86 -8.90 -2.52 16.09
CA THR A 86 -9.10 -2.42 14.65
C THR A 86 -8.67 -1.04 14.14
N ALA A 87 -9.01 0.06 14.86
CA ALA A 87 -8.55 1.40 14.54
C ALA A 87 -7.01 1.47 14.44
N LYS A 88 -6.32 0.93 15.44
CA LYS A 88 -4.85 0.93 15.51
C LYS A 88 -4.21 0.14 14.37
N ARG A 89 -4.77 -1.03 14.02
CA ARG A 89 -4.29 -1.84 12.88
C ARG A 89 -4.53 -1.14 11.54
N LEU A 90 -5.69 -0.48 11.38
CA LEU A 90 -6.00 0.31 10.20
C LEU A 90 -5.02 1.48 10.03
N GLU A 91 -4.68 2.17 11.11
CA GLU A 91 -3.73 3.27 11.07
C GLU A 91 -2.34 2.81 10.62
N LEU A 92 -1.86 1.66 11.12
CA LEU A 92 -0.60 1.04 10.71
C LEU A 92 -0.54 0.77 9.20
N LEU A 93 -1.65 0.32 8.59
CA LEU A 93 -1.69 -0.06 7.18
C LEU A 93 -2.08 1.07 6.24
N LEU A 94 -2.83 2.07 6.72
CA LEU A 94 -3.35 3.14 5.88
C LEU A 94 -2.24 4.04 5.36
N LYS A 95 -1.34 4.51 6.22
CA LYS A 95 -0.26 5.40 5.80
C LYS A 95 0.56 4.79 4.66
N PRO A 96 1.19 3.60 4.84
CA PRO A 96 2.03 3.02 3.80
C PRO A 96 1.25 2.39 2.64
N GLY A 97 -0.04 2.07 2.81
CA GLY A 97 -0.84 1.36 1.82
C GLY A 97 -1.84 2.21 1.03
N SER A 98 -2.06 3.46 1.42
CA SER A 98 -3.16 4.27 0.90
C SER A 98 -3.11 4.54 -0.60
N SER A 99 -1.92 4.67 -1.19
CA SER A 99 -1.75 4.92 -2.63
C SER A 99 -1.74 3.67 -3.51
N LEU A 100 -1.74 2.47 -2.89
CA LEU A 100 -1.60 1.22 -3.60
C LEU A 100 -2.97 0.66 -3.98
N GLY A 101 -3.19 0.40 -5.27
CA GLY A 101 -4.42 -0.19 -5.80
C GLY A 101 -4.52 -1.70 -5.55
N GLY A 102 -5.70 -2.27 -5.89
CA GLY A 102 -5.99 -3.70 -5.78
C GLY A 102 -6.52 -4.12 -4.40
N ALA A 103 -7.18 -5.26 -4.34
CA ALA A 103 -7.88 -5.75 -3.14
C ALA A 103 -6.96 -6.38 -2.10
N ARG A 104 -5.85 -7.00 -2.53
CA ARG A 104 -4.94 -7.72 -1.65
C ARG A 104 -4.22 -6.79 -0.67
N PRO A 105 -4.06 -7.17 0.61
CA PRO A 105 -3.34 -6.38 1.61
C PRO A 105 -1.89 -6.11 1.18
N LYS A 106 -1.49 -4.86 1.21
CA LYS A 106 -0.14 -4.43 0.81
C LYS A 106 0.25 -3.12 1.48
N ALA A 107 1.56 -2.88 1.56
CA ALA A 107 2.11 -1.63 2.08
C ALA A 107 3.37 -1.21 1.33
N SER A 108 3.64 0.09 1.27
CA SER A 108 4.96 0.59 0.95
C SER A 108 5.87 0.40 2.16
N VAL A 109 7.07 -0.08 1.93
CA VAL A 109 8.12 -0.24 2.94
C VAL A 109 9.43 0.31 2.41
N ARG A 110 10.35 0.63 3.30
CA ARG A 110 11.66 1.18 2.97
C ARG A 110 12.76 0.20 3.40
N ASP A 111 13.69 -0.09 2.49
CA ASP A 111 14.87 -0.91 2.83
C ASP A 111 15.92 -0.09 3.62
N THR A 112 17.04 -0.73 3.94
CA THR A 112 18.15 -0.10 4.67
C THR A 112 18.89 0.97 3.89
N GLU A 113 18.74 0.98 2.56
CA GLU A 113 19.34 1.96 1.65
C GLU A 113 18.39 3.13 1.37
N GLY A 114 17.14 3.09 1.90
CA GLY A 114 16.12 4.09 1.68
C GLY A 114 15.26 3.87 0.44
N ASN A 115 15.45 2.78 -0.33
CA ASN A 115 14.64 2.50 -1.50
C ASN A 115 13.22 2.07 -1.10
N LEU A 116 12.25 2.50 -1.88
CA LEU A 116 10.85 2.14 -1.65
C LEU A 116 10.49 0.80 -2.32
N TRP A 117 9.79 -0.03 -1.58
CA TRP A 117 9.29 -1.32 -2.01
C TRP A 117 7.79 -1.42 -1.77
N ILE A 118 7.13 -2.33 -2.46
CA ILE A 118 5.77 -2.76 -2.16
C ILE A 118 5.85 -4.16 -1.58
N ALA A 119 5.37 -4.31 -0.34
CA ALA A 119 5.13 -5.60 0.29
C ALA A 119 3.67 -6.01 0.04
N LYS A 120 3.44 -7.15 -0.59
CA LYS A 120 2.14 -7.79 -0.78
C LYS A 120 2.05 -8.97 0.18
N PHE A 121 1.17 -8.85 1.17
CA PHE A 121 1.07 -9.80 2.26
C PHE A 121 0.26 -11.03 1.88
N ALA A 122 0.53 -12.15 2.56
CA ALA A 122 -0.35 -13.29 2.56
C ALA A 122 -1.72 -12.94 3.15
N SER A 123 -2.78 -13.57 2.69
CA SER A 123 -4.14 -13.44 3.21
C SER A 123 -4.64 -14.79 3.72
N ARG A 124 -5.49 -14.75 4.73
CA ARG A 124 -6.19 -15.97 5.23
C ARG A 124 -7.15 -16.56 4.21
N GLN A 125 -7.55 -15.78 3.23
CA GLN A 125 -8.46 -16.19 2.16
C GLN A 125 -7.74 -16.81 0.97
N ASP A 126 -6.41 -16.89 0.99
CA ASP A 126 -5.64 -17.47 -0.10
C ASP A 126 -5.83 -18.99 -0.12
N GLU A 127 -6.30 -19.53 -1.23
CA GLU A 127 -6.42 -20.97 -1.48
C GLU A 127 -5.06 -21.62 -1.79
N TYR A 128 -4.10 -20.82 -2.21
CA TYR A 128 -2.73 -21.23 -2.52
C TYR A 128 -1.75 -20.10 -2.18
N ASP A 129 -0.46 -20.37 -2.17
CA ASP A 129 0.57 -19.36 -1.83
C ASP A 129 0.74 -18.35 -2.98
N VAL A 130 -0.14 -17.33 -3.00
CA VAL A 130 -0.17 -16.30 -4.05
C VAL A 130 1.15 -15.54 -4.13
N GLY A 131 1.79 -15.24 -2.98
CA GLY A 131 3.07 -14.54 -2.96
C GLY A 131 4.20 -15.35 -3.59
N ALA A 132 4.21 -16.66 -3.40
CA ALA A 132 5.15 -17.55 -4.06
C ALA A 132 4.90 -17.62 -5.57
N TRP A 133 3.66 -17.69 -6.01
CA TRP A 133 3.30 -17.65 -7.43
C TRP A 133 3.64 -16.31 -8.10
N GLU A 134 3.49 -15.18 -7.40
CA GLU A 134 3.95 -13.89 -7.92
C GLU A 134 5.48 -13.90 -8.14
N MET A 135 6.25 -14.55 -7.25
CA MET A 135 7.71 -14.70 -7.44
C MET A 135 8.04 -15.57 -8.66
N VAL A 136 7.33 -16.70 -8.86
CA VAL A 136 7.49 -17.54 -10.06
C VAL A 136 7.22 -16.74 -11.33
N ALA A 137 6.11 -15.99 -11.37
CA ALA A 137 5.77 -15.15 -12.51
C ALA A 137 6.84 -14.07 -12.77
N HIS A 138 7.38 -13.46 -11.72
CA HIS A 138 8.45 -12.49 -11.82
C HIS A 138 9.74 -13.12 -12.40
N GLU A 139 10.15 -14.28 -11.91
CA GLU A 139 11.33 -15.00 -12.44
C GLU A 139 11.16 -15.40 -13.91
N LEU A 140 9.97 -15.83 -14.29
CA LEU A 140 9.65 -16.12 -15.70
C LEU A 140 9.75 -14.86 -16.56
N ALA A 141 9.24 -13.72 -16.08
CA ALA A 141 9.36 -12.45 -16.78
C ALA A 141 10.84 -12.06 -17.01
N VAL A 142 11.68 -12.21 -15.99
CA VAL A 142 13.15 -12.02 -16.11
C VAL A 142 13.75 -12.94 -17.16
N LYS A 143 13.41 -14.23 -17.12
CA LYS A 143 13.91 -15.24 -18.10
C LYS A 143 13.45 -14.93 -19.52
N CYS A 144 12.28 -14.33 -19.69
CA CYS A 144 11.78 -13.86 -20.99
C CYS A 144 12.41 -12.53 -21.45
N GLY A 145 13.37 -11.97 -20.71
CA GLY A 145 14.04 -10.71 -21.08
C GLY A 145 13.20 -9.46 -20.81
N LEU A 146 12.11 -9.54 -20.07
CA LEU A 146 11.31 -8.38 -19.70
C LEU A 146 12.05 -7.57 -18.63
N ARG A 147 11.96 -6.23 -18.75
CA ARG A 147 12.47 -5.33 -17.73
C ARG A 147 11.47 -5.21 -16.59
N VAL A 148 11.76 -5.87 -15.50
CA VAL A 148 10.96 -5.86 -14.27
C VAL A 148 11.80 -5.31 -13.11
N PRO A 149 11.20 -4.65 -12.10
CA PRO A 149 11.90 -4.21 -10.90
C PRO A 149 12.46 -5.41 -10.13
N LYS A 150 13.43 -5.18 -9.25
CA LYS A 150 13.91 -6.21 -8.33
C LYS A 150 12.77 -6.74 -7.47
N ALA A 151 12.75 -8.04 -7.24
CA ALA A 151 11.79 -8.66 -6.35
C ALA A 151 12.46 -9.70 -5.47
N LEU A 152 11.82 -10.00 -4.35
CA LEU A 152 12.16 -11.09 -3.47
C LEU A 152 10.91 -11.57 -2.73
N SER A 153 10.98 -12.77 -2.18
CA SER A 153 9.92 -13.35 -1.39
C SER A 153 10.42 -13.78 -0.03
N ARG A 154 9.59 -13.63 1.00
CA ARG A 154 9.90 -14.05 2.36
C ARG A 154 8.65 -14.55 3.07
N ARG A 155 8.80 -15.52 3.94
CA ARG A 155 7.72 -16.04 4.77
C ARG A 155 7.86 -15.47 6.18
N TYR A 156 6.84 -14.72 6.62
CA TYR A 156 6.80 -14.12 7.96
C TYR A 156 5.74 -14.78 8.84
N SER A 157 4.76 -15.47 8.23
CA SER A 157 3.69 -16.19 8.92
C SER A 157 3.45 -17.57 8.26
N ASN A 158 2.54 -18.36 8.86
CA ASN A 158 2.11 -19.64 8.29
C ASN A 158 1.04 -19.52 7.21
N TYR A 159 0.57 -18.31 6.91
CA TYR A 159 -0.49 -18.09 5.92
C TYR A 159 0.02 -18.04 4.48
N GLY A 160 1.31 -17.88 4.28
CA GLY A 160 1.92 -17.87 2.95
C GLY A 160 3.15 -16.97 2.87
N THR A 161 3.54 -16.67 1.65
CA THR A 161 4.72 -15.88 1.32
C THR A 161 4.33 -14.42 1.09
N THR A 162 5.05 -13.50 1.69
CA THR A 162 5.02 -12.07 1.34
C THR A 162 5.92 -11.84 0.14
N PHE A 163 5.34 -11.32 -0.95
CA PHE A 163 6.08 -10.90 -2.14
C PHE A 163 6.48 -9.43 -2.00
N LEU A 164 7.72 -9.12 -2.29
CA LEU A 164 8.31 -7.80 -2.18
C LEU A 164 8.87 -7.39 -3.54
N VAL A 165 8.49 -6.20 -4.01
CA VAL A 165 8.95 -5.67 -5.29
C VAL A 165 9.38 -4.21 -5.14
N GLU A 166 10.57 -3.89 -5.65
CA GLU A 166 11.09 -2.53 -5.66
C GLU A 166 10.18 -1.62 -6.49
N ARG A 167 9.96 -0.40 -6.03
CA ARG A 167 9.10 0.55 -6.75
C ARG A 167 9.84 1.14 -7.95
N PHE A 168 9.26 0.98 -9.12
CA PHE A 168 9.80 1.51 -10.39
C PHE A 168 9.55 3.01 -10.56
N ASP A 169 8.65 3.60 -9.78
CA ASP A 169 8.26 5.01 -9.85
C ASP A 169 9.16 5.95 -9.04
N ARG A 170 10.29 5.44 -8.62
CA ARG A 170 11.42 6.20 -8.06
C ARG A 170 12.70 5.89 -8.80
N ASP A 171 13.61 6.84 -8.86
CA ASP A 171 15.00 6.57 -9.24
C ASP A 171 15.87 6.35 -7.99
N SER A 172 17.14 6.04 -8.20
CA SER A 172 18.12 5.81 -7.13
C SER A 172 18.38 7.01 -6.22
N ARG A 173 17.90 8.21 -6.59
CA ARG A 173 17.96 9.44 -5.79
C ARG A 173 16.63 9.75 -5.13
N GLY A 174 15.66 8.85 -5.19
CA GLY A 174 14.31 9.05 -4.66
C GLY A 174 13.41 9.97 -5.51
N LYS A 175 13.88 10.47 -6.67
CA LYS A 175 13.10 11.31 -7.56
C LYS A 175 11.92 10.53 -8.14
N ARG A 176 10.75 11.15 -8.16
CA ARG A 176 9.52 10.55 -8.68
C ARG A 176 9.53 10.43 -10.19
N LYS A 177 9.04 9.31 -10.71
CA LYS A 177 8.79 9.07 -12.12
C LYS A 177 7.29 9.01 -12.37
N HIS A 178 6.82 9.75 -13.36
CA HIS A 178 5.45 9.64 -13.81
C HIS A 178 5.26 8.34 -14.59
N PHE A 179 4.10 7.71 -14.46
CA PHE A 179 3.70 6.56 -15.25
C PHE A 179 2.18 6.53 -15.42
N VAL A 180 1.74 5.80 -16.40
CA VAL A 180 0.32 5.46 -16.61
C VAL A 180 0.20 3.96 -16.88
N SER A 181 -0.93 3.36 -16.51
CA SER A 181 -1.20 1.96 -16.83
C SER A 181 -1.58 1.80 -18.30
N ALA A 182 -1.40 0.60 -18.85
CA ALA A 182 -1.88 0.27 -20.19
C ALA A 182 -3.40 0.47 -20.30
N MET A 183 -4.17 0.12 -19.27
CA MET A 183 -5.62 0.37 -19.21
C MET A 183 -5.94 1.87 -19.39
N THR A 184 -5.25 2.74 -18.68
CA THR A 184 -5.42 4.19 -18.81
C THR A 184 -5.08 4.68 -20.22
N MET A 185 -3.99 4.17 -20.81
CA MET A 185 -3.57 4.55 -22.16
C MET A 185 -4.55 4.10 -23.25
N LEU A 186 -5.18 2.94 -23.03
CA LEU A 186 -6.16 2.37 -23.96
C LEU A 186 -7.59 2.89 -23.72
N GLY A 187 -7.81 3.73 -22.70
CA GLY A 187 -9.14 4.17 -22.31
C GLY A 187 -10.04 3.02 -21.82
N ALA A 188 -9.45 1.87 -21.44
CA ALA A 188 -10.19 0.73 -20.92
C ALA A 188 -10.52 0.94 -19.43
N SER A 189 -11.72 0.54 -19.02
CA SER A 189 -12.23 0.59 -17.64
C SER A 189 -12.52 -0.81 -17.10
#